data_4686a5b46289dad58d059ec466c4e318
#
_entry.id   4686a5b46289dad58d059ec466c4e318
#
_cell.length_a   1.000
_cell.length_b   1.000
_cell.length_c   1.000
_cell.angle_alpha   90.00
_cell.angle_beta   90.00
_cell.angle_gamma   90.00
#
_symmetry.space_group_name_H-M   'P 1'
#
loop_
_entity.id
_entity.type
_entity.pdbx_description
1 polymer ?
#
loop_
_entity_poly.entity_id
_entity_poly.type
_entity_poly.pdbx_seq_one_letter_code
_entity_poly.pdbx_strand_id
1 'polypeptide(L)'
;MLLVAPKLPLSAEEFLPSFGWGVFDAWDSIHYRAIAISGYEFVNDGKQHNLAFFPLFPLSIWVLMKLGLPFELAGILVNNLAFFAALYCLYFWIKEDYGINAAQWVIAVVCCYPSSMFTGVIYTEGLYLFLSTATLRAFDQKQYGWTALWGAMATATRPTGMALILALAIAAWKERRPPSAYIAGFATSIGILLFSLYCAIYFGNPLAFIEAQRGWRPTLGFDWQGWLNMFMQILVGTKNWQYGWVQNPSGGIQDPWYILLFGVIVTSGYLLWRLGQHFSSVKLVYGFYALVLFLLILVSEQWINNLLNLVMILGGGYALWRLRTQLSAVTVIYGFCGIGLLLASGGTISLSRLAYGIVPLNIAIGVLLSRHPRQGYLILGIFVTLLAKIAVGFAQEHWVG
;
A
#
# COMPACT_ATOMS: atom_id res chain seq x y z
N MET A 1 -6.71 8.19 -15.99
CA MET A 1 -5.87 9.34 -15.65
C MET A 1 -5.64 10.25 -16.87
N LEU A 2 -4.95 9.85 -17.92
CA LEU A 2 -4.66 10.68 -19.12
C LEU A 2 -5.88 11.34 -19.76
N LEU A 3 -7.05 10.73 -19.71
CA LEU A 3 -8.29 11.26 -20.31
C LEU A 3 -9.07 12.20 -19.39
N VAL A 4 -8.86 12.13 -18.08
CA VAL A 4 -9.69 12.82 -17.09
C VAL A 4 -8.98 14.06 -16.53
N ALA A 5 -7.68 13.97 -16.28
CA ALA A 5 -6.91 15.07 -15.72
C ALA A 5 -7.06 16.42 -16.44
N PRO A 6 -7.05 16.47 -17.80
CA PRO A 6 -7.14 17.76 -18.53
C PRO A 6 -8.54 18.38 -18.55
N LYS A 7 -9.59 17.64 -18.15
CA LYS A 7 -10.99 18.05 -18.32
C LYS A 7 -11.67 18.57 -17.06
N LEU A 8 -10.99 18.48 -15.93
CA LEU A 8 -11.56 18.88 -14.66
C LEU A 8 -11.12 20.31 -14.32
N PRO A 9 -12.06 21.25 -14.06
CA PRO A 9 -11.72 22.63 -13.76
C PRO A 9 -10.97 22.68 -12.43
N LEU A 10 -9.72 23.14 -12.49
CA LEU A 10 -8.98 23.60 -11.33
C LEU A 10 -9.40 25.03 -10.98
N SER A 11 -9.29 25.40 -9.71
CA SER A 11 -9.50 26.79 -9.27
C SER A 11 -8.60 27.74 -10.07
N ALA A 12 -9.10 28.93 -10.34
CA ALA A 12 -8.61 29.88 -11.37
C ALA A 12 -7.14 30.34 -11.27
N GLU A 13 -6.32 29.82 -10.37
CA GLU A 13 -4.91 30.21 -10.15
C GLU A 13 -3.91 29.06 -10.24
N GLU A 14 -4.34 27.83 -10.51
CA GLU A 14 -3.46 26.66 -10.53
C GLU A 14 -3.24 26.12 -11.95
N PHE A 15 -2.01 25.70 -12.21
CA PHE A 15 -1.54 25.12 -13.45
C PHE A 15 -2.51 24.10 -14.04
N LEU A 16 -2.91 24.31 -15.28
CA LEU A 16 -3.62 23.30 -16.07
C LEU A 16 -2.75 22.04 -16.16
N PRO A 17 -3.25 20.87 -15.75
CA PRO A 17 -2.49 19.62 -15.89
C PRO A 17 -2.14 19.44 -17.37
N SER A 18 -0.85 19.37 -17.67
CA SER A 18 -0.38 19.16 -19.02
C SER A 18 -0.80 17.76 -19.49
N PHE A 19 -1.38 17.68 -20.68
CA PHE A 19 -1.68 16.42 -21.34
C PHE A 19 -0.37 15.69 -21.63
N GLY A 20 -0.07 14.61 -20.89
CA GLY A 20 1.17 13.87 -21.10
C GLY A 20 1.51 12.91 -19.97
N TRP A 21 2.67 12.31 -20.11
CA TRP A 21 3.21 11.34 -19.13
C TRP A 21 3.46 11.95 -17.76
N GLY A 22 3.54 13.28 -17.64
CA GLY A 22 3.70 14.00 -16.38
C GLY A 22 2.59 13.75 -15.36
N VAL A 23 1.39 13.32 -15.78
CA VAL A 23 0.29 12.96 -14.88
C VAL A 23 0.65 11.79 -13.94
N PHE A 24 1.68 11.02 -14.26
CA PHE A 24 2.16 9.89 -13.44
C PHE A 24 3.31 10.28 -12.49
N ASP A 25 3.76 11.55 -12.56
CA ASP A 25 4.91 12.08 -11.85
C ASP A 25 4.47 13.12 -10.82
N ALA A 26 3.97 12.64 -9.69
CA ALA A 26 3.55 13.49 -8.58
C ALA A 26 4.00 12.89 -7.24
N TRP A 27 4.15 13.74 -6.22
CA TRP A 27 4.46 13.37 -4.83
C TRP A 27 5.80 12.63 -4.68
N ASP A 28 5.80 11.35 -4.26
CA ASP A 28 7.03 10.58 -4.03
C ASP A 28 7.91 10.47 -5.29
N SER A 29 7.33 10.56 -6.49
CA SER A 29 8.09 10.46 -7.75
C SER A 29 9.08 11.60 -7.94
N ILE A 30 8.82 12.77 -7.36
CA ILE A 30 9.74 13.93 -7.38
C ILE A 30 11.09 13.53 -6.75
N HIS A 31 11.05 12.77 -5.65
CA HIS A 31 12.26 12.27 -4.99
C HIS A 31 12.97 11.22 -5.83
N TYR A 32 12.25 10.29 -6.47
CA TYR A 32 12.86 9.33 -7.40
C TYR A 32 13.49 10.00 -8.60
N ARG A 33 12.86 11.07 -9.12
CA ARG A 33 13.42 11.91 -10.20
C ARG A 33 14.73 12.56 -9.74
N ALA A 34 14.72 13.21 -8.59
CA ALA A 34 15.90 13.85 -8.04
C ALA A 34 17.07 12.85 -7.88
N ILE A 35 16.80 11.66 -7.33
CA ILE A 35 17.81 10.61 -7.18
C ILE A 35 18.33 10.12 -8.54
N ALA A 36 17.45 9.88 -9.51
CA ALA A 36 17.86 9.37 -10.81
C ALA A 36 18.68 10.38 -11.63
N ILE A 37 18.47 11.68 -11.45
CA ILE A 37 19.16 12.75 -12.20
C ILE A 37 20.39 13.25 -11.46
N SER A 38 20.24 13.57 -10.16
CA SER A 38 21.25 14.32 -9.37
C SER A 38 21.89 13.47 -8.25
N GLY A 39 21.32 12.29 -7.95
CA GLY A 39 21.76 11.46 -6.83
C GLY A 39 21.12 11.84 -5.50
N TYR A 40 21.70 11.33 -4.42
CA TYR A 40 21.15 11.51 -3.07
C TYR A 40 21.65 12.81 -2.42
N GLU A 41 20.74 13.46 -1.71
CA GLU A 41 20.98 14.62 -0.88
C GLU A 41 20.48 14.35 0.54
N PHE A 42 21.29 14.70 1.54
CA PHE A 42 20.91 14.55 2.94
C PHE A 42 21.62 15.58 3.83
N VAL A 43 20.82 16.23 4.66
CA VAL A 43 21.27 17.03 5.80
C VAL A 43 20.44 16.59 7.00
N ASN A 44 21.07 16.41 8.16
CA ASN A 44 20.34 16.00 9.38
C ASN A 44 19.67 17.20 10.05
N ASP A 45 18.66 17.77 9.39
CA ASP A 45 17.90 18.95 9.83
C ASP A 45 16.44 18.63 10.21
N GLY A 46 16.08 17.34 10.21
CA GLY A 46 14.71 16.87 10.51
C GLY A 46 13.71 17.12 9.39
N LYS A 47 14.13 17.64 8.23
CA LYS A 47 13.27 17.84 7.07
C LYS A 47 13.24 16.63 6.16
N GLN A 48 12.36 16.68 5.16
CA GLN A 48 12.19 15.64 4.14
C GLN A 48 13.35 15.70 3.15
N HIS A 49 14.16 14.63 3.10
CA HIS A 49 15.25 14.44 2.15
C HIS A 49 15.05 13.19 1.31
N ASN A 50 15.59 13.18 0.10
CA ASN A 50 15.45 12.06 -0.83
C ASN A 50 16.18 10.78 -0.37
N LEU A 51 17.11 10.87 0.61
CA LEU A 51 17.80 9.71 1.18
C LEU A 51 16.85 8.74 1.93
N ALA A 52 15.61 9.15 2.23
CA ALA A 52 14.57 8.27 2.76
C ALA A 52 14.10 7.23 1.74
N PHE A 53 14.33 7.43 0.45
CA PHE A 53 13.92 6.58 -0.66
C PHE A 53 15.03 5.62 -1.07
N PHE A 54 14.71 4.34 -1.17
CA PHE A 54 15.69 3.27 -1.37
C PHE A 54 16.16 3.14 -2.82
N PRO A 55 17.40 2.64 -3.07
CA PRO A 55 18.11 2.87 -4.31
C PRO A 55 17.65 2.05 -5.52
N LEU A 56 17.06 0.86 -5.34
CA LEU A 56 16.85 -0.05 -6.47
C LEU A 56 15.91 0.51 -7.55
N PHE A 57 14.82 1.18 -7.13
CA PHE A 57 13.85 1.73 -8.06
C PHE A 57 14.43 2.91 -8.87
N PRO A 58 14.97 3.99 -8.25
CA PRO A 58 15.58 5.08 -9.01
C PRO A 58 16.80 4.63 -9.81
N LEU A 59 17.57 3.64 -9.35
CA LEU A 59 18.67 3.06 -10.12
C LEU A 59 18.16 2.34 -11.37
N SER A 60 17.05 1.59 -11.26
CA SER A 60 16.42 0.92 -12.41
C SER A 60 15.93 1.94 -13.44
N ILE A 61 15.36 3.06 -12.99
CA ILE A 61 14.96 4.18 -13.85
C ILE A 61 16.18 4.79 -14.53
N TRP A 62 17.23 5.07 -13.76
CA TRP A 62 18.47 5.64 -14.29
C TRP A 62 19.08 4.79 -15.41
N VAL A 63 19.10 3.46 -15.25
CA VAL A 63 19.57 2.55 -16.30
C VAL A 63 18.76 2.71 -17.60
N LEU A 64 17.43 2.77 -17.51
CA LEU A 64 16.57 2.96 -18.68
C LEU A 64 16.75 4.36 -19.29
N MET A 65 16.97 5.39 -18.48
CA MET A 65 17.30 6.74 -18.96
C MET A 65 18.61 6.76 -19.74
N LYS A 66 19.62 6.00 -19.31
CA LYS A 66 20.89 5.85 -20.05
C LYS A 66 20.72 5.13 -21.40
N LEU A 67 19.64 4.34 -21.54
CA LEU A 67 19.23 3.73 -22.81
C LEU A 67 18.38 4.67 -23.68
N GLY A 68 18.19 5.92 -23.28
CA GLY A 68 17.50 6.97 -24.06
C GLY A 68 16.02 7.16 -23.73
N LEU A 69 15.48 6.51 -22.70
CA LEU A 69 14.08 6.74 -22.29
C LEU A 69 13.97 8.00 -21.41
N PRO A 70 12.90 8.80 -21.56
CA PRO A 70 12.62 9.87 -20.61
C PRO A 70 12.25 9.29 -19.23
N PHE A 71 12.46 10.07 -18.18
CA PHE A 71 12.24 9.65 -16.78
C PHE A 71 10.83 9.06 -16.56
N GLU A 72 9.81 9.75 -17.05
CA GLU A 72 8.42 9.35 -16.85
C GLU A 72 8.14 7.98 -17.46
N LEU A 73 8.58 7.76 -18.69
CA LEU A 73 8.39 6.48 -19.36
C LEU A 73 9.20 5.38 -18.70
N ALA A 74 10.44 5.66 -18.29
CA ALA A 74 11.30 4.71 -17.60
C ALA A 74 10.68 4.28 -16.26
N GLY A 75 10.21 5.23 -15.44
CA GLY A 75 9.58 4.96 -14.16
C GLY A 75 8.29 4.15 -14.27
N ILE A 76 7.42 4.53 -15.23
CA ILE A 76 6.19 3.79 -15.52
C ILE A 76 6.51 2.36 -15.97
N LEU A 77 7.46 2.17 -16.88
CA LEU A 77 7.84 0.86 -17.37
C LEU A 77 8.36 -0.05 -16.27
N VAL A 78 9.30 0.43 -15.43
CA VAL A 78 9.84 -0.37 -14.32
C VAL A 78 8.72 -0.83 -13.39
N ASN A 79 7.84 0.09 -12.97
CA ASN A 79 6.80 -0.24 -12.01
C ASN A 79 5.73 -1.19 -12.60
N ASN A 80 5.24 -0.90 -13.81
CA ASN A 80 4.20 -1.71 -14.45
C ASN A 80 4.70 -3.09 -14.87
N LEU A 81 5.89 -3.21 -15.47
CA LEU A 81 6.46 -4.51 -15.83
C LEU A 81 6.70 -5.38 -14.59
N ALA A 82 7.20 -4.78 -13.52
CA ALA A 82 7.34 -5.46 -12.24
C ALA A 82 5.98 -5.87 -11.65
N PHE A 83 4.96 -5.04 -11.77
CA PHE A 83 3.60 -5.41 -11.35
C PHE A 83 3.04 -6.60 -12.13
N PHE A 84 3.18 -6.61 -13.46
CA PHE A 84 2.81 -7.77 -14.28
C PHE A 84 3.57 -9.04 -13.87
N ALA A 85 4.88 -8.93 -13.62
CA ALA A 85 5.67 -10.04 -13.11
C ALA A 85 5.20 -10.52 -11.73
N ALA A 86 4.77 -9.59 -10.85
CA ALA A 86 4.17 -9.92 -9.55
C ALA A 86 2.87 -10.70 -9.72
N LEU A 87 1.96 -10.25 -10.58
CA LEU A 87 0.69 -10.92 -10.87
C LEU A 87 0.92 -12.33 -11.44
N TYR A 88 1.86 -12.47 -12.38
CA TYR A 88 2.23 -13.76 -12.95
C TYR A 88 2.78 -14.73 -11.88
N CYS A 89 3.76 -14.27 -11.10
CA CYS A 89 4.36 -15.06 -10.03
C CYS A 89 3.32 -15.48 -8.98
N LEU A 90 2.47 -14.53 -8.57
CA LEU A 90 1.43 -14.74 -7.57
C LEU A 90 0.34 -15.70 -8.08
N TYR A 91 -0.11 -15.54 -9.33
CA TYR A 91 -1.13 -16.41 -9.92
C TYR A 91 -0.69 -17.88 -9.88
N PHE A 92 0.52 -18.18 -10.37
CA PHE A 92 1.01 -19.56 -10.41
C PHE A 92 1.26 -20.10 -9.02
N TRP A 93 1.83 -19.30 -8.11
CA TRP A 93 2.04 -19.73 -6.72
C TRP A 93 0.71 -20.10 -6.04
N ILE A 94 -0.27 -19.21 -6.09
CA ILE A 94 -1.56 -19.46 -5.44
C ILE A 94 -2.36 -20.57 -6.16
N LYS A 95 -2.24 -20.69 -7.48
CA LYS A 95 -2.87 -21.78 -8.24
C LYS A 95 -2.32 -23.15 -7.82
N GLU A 96 -1.01 -23.25 -7.62
CA GLU A 96 -0.33 -24.47 -7.20
C GLU A 96 -0.80 -24.90 -5.79
N ASP A 97 -0.90 -23.96 -4.85
CA ASP A 97 -1.17 -24.25 -3.45
C ASP A 97 -2.68 -24.28 -3.09
N TYR A 98 -3.51 -23.44 -3.73
CA TYR A 98 -4.90 -23.20 -3.33
C TYR A 98 -5.91 -23.34 -4.47
N GLY A 99 -5.45 -23.66 -5.67
CA GLY A 99 -6.29 -23.88 -6.85
C GLY A 99 -6.64 -22.60 -7.64
N ILE A 100 -7.20 -22.83 -8.84
CA ILE A 100 -7.48 -21.77 -9.84
C ILE A 100 -8.42 -20.68 -9.29
N ASN A 101 -9.50 -21.10 -8.61
CA ASN A 101 -10.48 -20.14 -8.10
C ASN A 101 -9.85 -19.17 -7.09
N ALA A 102 -9.05 -19.67 -6.14
CA ALA A 102 -8.34 -18.83 -5.18
C ALA A 102 -7.35 -17.88 -5.88
N ALA A 103 -6.61 -18.40 -6.88
CA ALA A 103 -5.67 -17.58 -7.65
C ALA A 103 -6.37 -16.42 -8.38
N GLN A 104 -7.49 -16.67 -9.04
CA GLN A 104 -8.28 -15.64 -9.73
C GLN A 104 -8.77 -14.55 -8.77
N TRP A 105 -9.27 -14.94 -7.59
CA TRP A 105 -9.72 -13.98 -6.59
C TRP A 105 -8.56 -13.17 -5.98
N VAL A 106 -7.41 -13.80 -5.73
CA VAL A 106 -6.23 -13.08 -5.23
C VAL A 106 -5.76 -12.05 -6.26
N ILE A 107 -5.67 -12.42 -7.54
CA ILE A 107 -5.33 -11.48 -8.62
C ILE A 107 -6.35 -10.36 -8.72
N ALA A 108 -7.65 -10.67 -8.65
CA ALA A 108 -8.69 -9.64 -8.67
C ALA A 108 -8.55 -8.66 -7.50
N VAL A 109 -8.27 -9.14 -6.28
CA VAL A 109 -8.02 -8.29 -5.11
C VAL A 109 -6.79 -7.40 -5.35
N VAL A 110 -5.67 -7.98 -5.79
CA VAL A 110 -4.42 -7.22 -6.03
C VAL A 110 -4.63 -6.15 -7.10
N CYS A 111 -5.37 -6.44 -8.18
CA CYS A 111 -5.61 -5.47 -9.25
C CYS A 111 -6.64 -4.39 -8.88
N CYS A 112 -7.67 -4.75 -8.11
CA CYS A 112 -8.81 -3.87 -7.84
C CYS A 112 -8.69 -3.09 -6.52
N TYR A 113 -7.81 -3.49 -5.61
CA TYR A 113 -7.63 -2.78 -4.34
C TYR A 113 -7.25 -1.31 -4.61
N PRO A 114 -7.83 -0.33 -3.88
CA PRO A 114 -7.63 1.09 -4.18
C PRO A 114 -6.16 1.53 -4.27
N SER A 115 -5.29 1.01 -3.40
CA SER A 115 -3.85 1.31 -3.44
C SER A 115 -3.10 0.66 -4.62
N SER A 116 -3.76 -0.19 -5.44
CA SER A 116 -3.15 -0.70 -6.67
C SER A 116 -2.88 0.40 -7.69
N MET A 117 -3.53 1.56 -7.56
CA MET A 117 -3.23 2.75 -8.36
C MET A 117 -1.72 3.08 -8.35
N PHE A 118 -1.06 2.92 -7.21
CA PHE A 118 0.37 3.19 -7.05
C PHE A 118 1.27 2.22 -7.83
N THR A 119 0.75 1.10 -8.32
CA THR A 119 1.49 0.24 -9.26
C THR A 119 1.47 0.77 -10.69
N GLY A 120 0.56 1.69 -11.01
CA GLY A 120 0.41 2.32 -12.33
C GLY A 120 1.17 3.63 -12.51
N VAL A 121 1.73 4.22 -11.43
CA VAL A 121 2.45 5.50 -11.44
C VAL A 121 3.93 5.30 -11.10
N ILE A 122 4.73 6.37 -11.03
CA ILE A 122 6.19 6.29 -10.78
C ILE A 122 6.45 6.11 -9.28
N TYR A 123 6.18 4.90 -8.80
CA TYR A 123 6.29 4.49 -7.41
C TYR A 123 6.93 3.10 -7.31
N THR A 124 7.22 2.62 -6.11
CA THR A 124 7.92 1.35 -5.88
C THR A 124 6.99 0.16 -5.67
N GLU A 125 5.67 0.37 -5.66
CA GLU A 125 4.69 -0.63 -5.25
C GLU A 125 4.73 -1.88 -6.12
N GLY A 126 4.76 -1.75 -7.45
CA GLY A 126 4.83 -2.88 -8.37
C GLY A 126 6.15 -3.65 -8.22
N LEU A 127 7.28 -2.94 -8.14
CA LEU A 127 8.60 -3.56 -7.99
C LEU A 127 8.70 -4.30 -6.65
N TYR A 128 8.28 -3.68 -5.56
CA TYR A 128 8.32 -4.30 -4.24
C TYR A 128 7.38 -5.51 -4.15
N LEU A 129 6.18 -5.40 -4.72
CA LEU A 129 5.20 -6.48 -4.77
C LEU A 129 5.78 -7.71 -5.51
N PHE A 130 6.46 -7.49 -6.63
CA PHE A 130 7.14 -8.56 -7.36
C PHE A 130 8.23 -9.22 -6.53
N LEU A 131 9.16 -8.43 -6.03
CA LEU A 131 10.34 -8.93 -5.32
C LEU A 131 9.97 -9.66 -4.03
N SER A 132 9.02 -9.12 -3.26
CA SER A 132 8.53 -9.78 -2.04
C SER A 132 7.76 -11.07 -2.35
N THR A 133 6.91 -11.08 -3.39
CA THR A 133 6.22 -12.30 -3.85
C THR A 133 7.21 -13.37 -4.30
N ALA A 134 8.19 -12.99 -5.13
CA ALA A 134 9.20 -13.91 -5.62
C ALA A 134 10.05 -14.48 -4.47
N THR A 135 10.39 -13.66 -3.47
CA THR A 135 11.11 -14.08 -2.26
C THR A 135 10.34 -15.15 -1.49
N LEU A 136 9.06 -14.89 -1.21
CA LEU A 136 8.20 -15.78 -0.43
C LEU A 136 7.98 -17.11 -1.18
N ARG A 137 7.65 -17.04 -2.46
CA ARG A 137 7.47 -18.22 -3.31
C ARG A 137 8.73 -19.06 -3.39
N ALA A 138 9.89 -18.44 -3.64
CA ALA A 138 11.18 -19.14 -3.70
C ALA A 138 11.52 -19.81 -2.36
N PHE A 139 11.18 -19.16 -1.24
CA PHE A 139 11.37 -19.74 0.10
C PHE A 139 10.44 -20.93 0.32
N ASP A 140 9.16 -20.85 -0.02
CA ASP A 140 8.22 -21.97 0.05
C ASP A 140 8.71 -23.18 -0.77
N GLN A 141 9.19 -22.93 -1.98
CA GLN A 141 9.74 -23.94 -2.88
C GLN A 141 11.15 -24.39 -2.51
N LYS A 142 11.71 -23.93 -1.38
CA LYS A 142 13.07 -24.26 -0.89
C LYS A 142 14.19 -23.86 -1.84
N GLN A 143 13.94 -22.88 -2.70
CA GLN A 143 14.91 -22.31 -3.65
C GLN A 143 15.72 -21.20 -2.98
N TYR A 144 16.58 -21.54 -2.04
CA TYR A 144 17.22 -20.59 -1.13
C TYR A 144 18.12 -19.55 -1.82
N GLY A 145 18.77 -19.91 -2.94
CA GLY A 145 19.55 -18.96 -3.74
C GLY A 145 18.68 -17.84 -4.32
N TRP A 146 17.53 -18.21 -4.89
CA TRP A 146 16.55 -17.24 -5.39
C TRP A 146 15.91 -16.43 -4.26
N THR A 147 15.63 -17.05 -3.11
CA THR A 147 15.15 -16.34 -1.92
C THR A 147 16.11 -15.23 -1.51
N ALA A 148 17.42 -15.53 -1.45
CA ALA A 148 18.44 -14.54 -1.11
C ALA A 148 18.49 -13.39 -2.11
N LEU A 149 18.47 -13.70 -3.42
CA LEU A 149 18.56 -12.71 -4.49
C LEU A 149 17.34 -11.76 -4.48
N TRP A 150 16.13 -12.32 -4.58
CA TRP A 150 14.91 -11.52 -4.61
C TRP A 150 14.71 -10.74 -3.32
N GLY A 151 15.04 -11.35 -2.17
CA GLY A 151 14.94 -10.70 -0.87
C GLY A 151 15.93 -9.54 -0.71
N ALA A 152 17.17 -9.69 -1.18
CA ALA A 152 18.14 -8.60 -1.19
C ALA A 152 17.68 -7.42 -2.07
N MET A 153 17.11 -7.72 -3.24
CA MET A 153 16.50 -6.69 -4.10
C MET A 153 15.28 -6.03 -3.44
N ALA A 154 14.44 -6.79 -2.71
CA ALA A 154 13.30 -6.25 -1.99
C ALA A 154 13.74 -5.27 -0.88
N THR A 155 14.78 -5.61 -0.11
CA THR A 155 15.34 -4.73 0.93
C THR A 155 16.07 -3.52 0.35
N ALA A 156 16.56 -3.58 -0.89
CA ALA A 156 17.10 -2.45 -1.64
C ALA A 156 16.01 -1.54 -2.24
N THR A 157 14.74 -1.98 -2.22
CA THR A 157 13.61 -1.22 -2.79
C THR A 157 12.88 -0.38 -1.76
N ARG A 158 12.67 -0.92 -0.54
CA ARG A 158 11.89 -0.26 0.52
C ARG A 158 12.33 -0.69 1.92
N PRO A 159 12.21 0.20 2.94
CA PRO A 159 12.48 -0.15 4.34
C PRO A 159 11.61 -1.32 4.84
N THR A 160 10.38 -1.44 4.35
CA THR A 160 9.46 -2.53 4.71
C THR A 160 9.98 -3.92 4.36
N GLY A 161 10.95 -4.00 3.44
CA GLY A 161 11.66 -5.25 3.12
C GLY A 161 12.39 -5.88 4.32
N MET A 162 12.73 -5.10 5.34
CA MET A 162 13.34 -5.64 6.57
C MET A 162 12.48 -6.69 7.27
N ALA A 163 11.15 -6.61 7.12
CA ALA A 163 10.24 -7.62 7.65
C ALA A 163 10.49 -9.02 7.08
N LEU A 164 11.02 -9.13 5.84
CA LEU A 164 11.38 -10.42 5.24
C LEU A 164 12.49 -11.13 6.03
N ILE A 165 13.51 -10.40 6.50
CA ILE A 165 14.66 -10.97 7.21
C ILE A 165 14.17 -11.75 8.44
N LEU A 166 13.37 -11.07 9.27
CA LEU A 166 12.81 -11.67 10.49
C LEU A 166 11.84 -12.80 10.16
N ALA A 167 10.97 -12.58 9.17
CA ALA A 167 9.95 -13.55 8.79
C ALA A 167 10.55 -14.87 8.27
N LEU A 168 11.57 -14.78 7.41
CA LEU A 168 12.25 -15.95 6.85
C LEU A 168 13.01 -16.74 7.94
N ALA A 169 13.65 -16.03 8.88
CA ALA A 169 14.33 -16.66 10.00
C ALA A 169 13.34 -17.41 10.93
N ILE A 170 12.21 -16.77 11.28
CA ILE A 170 11.17 -17.39 12.10
C ILE A 170 10.52 -18.57 11.38
N ALA A 171 10.23 -18.43 10.06
CA ALA A 171 9.65 -19.52 9.27
C ALA A 171 10.62 -20.71 9.17
N ALA A 172 11.91 -20.46 8.92
CA ALA A 172 12.94 -21.50 8.92
C ALA A 172 13.01 -22.25 10.24
N TRP A 173 12.95 -21.51 11.36
CA TRP A 173 12.95 -22.10 12.71
C TRP A 173 11.68 -22.94 12.97
N LYS A 174 10.52 -22.38 12.70
CA LYS A 174 9.23 -23.04 12.91
C LYS A 174 9.09 -24.35 12.11
N GLU A 175 9.58 -24.34 10.87
CA GLU A 175 9.51 -25.49 9.97
C GLU A 175 10.74 -26.40 10.04
N ARG A 176 11.69 -26.11 10.94
CA ARG A 176 12.95 -26.85 11.10
C ARG A 176 13.70 -27.01 9.78
N ARG A 177 13.79 -25.93 8.99
CA ARG A 177 14.46 -25.92 7.70
C ARG A 177 16.00 -26.02 7.85
N PRO A 178 16.71 -26.45 6.82
CA PRO A 178 18.17 -26.59 6.86
C PRO A 178 18.88 -25.23 7.05
N PRO A 179 20.17 -25.21 7.45
CA PRO A 179 20.96 -23.97 7.63
C PRO A 179 20.95 -23.04 6.42
N SER A 180 20.88 -23.59 5.21
CA SER A 180 20.78 -22.81 3.97
C SER A 180 19.56 -21.88 3.92
N ALA A 181 18.45 -22.23 4.57
CA ALA A 181 17.28 -21.38 4.69
C ALA A 181 17.55 -20.13 5.54
N TYR A 182 18.29 -20.30 6.64
CA TYR A 182 18.70 -19.19 7.51
C TYR A 182 19.71 -18.28 6.79
N ILE A 183 20.69 -18.87 6.10
CA ILE A 183 21.64 -18.11 5.29
C ILE A 183 20.91 -17.28 4.24
N ALA A 184 19.95 -17.85 3.53
CA ALA A 184 19.13 -17.13 2.57
C ALA A 184 18.32 -16.00 3.21
N GLY A 185 17.70 -16.27 4.37
CA GLY A 185 16.96 -15.26 5.16
C GLY A 185 17.85 -14.09 5.57
N PHE A 186 19.05 -14.34 6.07
CA PHE A 186 20.00 -13.27 6.41
C PHE A 186 20.58 -12.60 5.18
N ALA A 187 20.81 -13.32 4.09
CA ALA A 187 21.30 -12.73 2.83
C ALA A 187 20.29 -11.73 2.23
N THR A 188 19.00 -11.80 2.58
CA THR A 188 18.04 -10.77 2.18
C THR A 188 18.39 -9.39 2.74
N SER A 189 19.20 -9.28 3.80
CA SER A 189 19.68 -8.00 4.33
C SER A 189 20.74 -7.31 3.45
N ILE A 190 21.33 -8.00 2.46
CA ILE A 190 22.39 -7.44 1.63
C ILE A 190 21.97 -6.13 0.97
N GLY A 191 20.72 -6.02 0.51
CA GLY A 191 20.23 -4.79 -0.13
C GLY A 191 20.30 -3.56 0.78
N ILE A 192 19.82 -3.69 2.00
CA ILE A 192 19.87 -2.60 2.98
C ILE A 192 21.30 -2.35 3.50
N LEU A 193 22.12 -3.41 3.64
CA LEU A 193 23.52 -3.28 4.06
C LEU A 193 24.34 -2.54 3.01
N LEU A 194 24.13 -2.80 1.72
CA LEU A 194 24.79 -2.06 0.63
C LEU A 194 24.36 -0.59 0.65
N PHE A 195 23.09 -0.28 0.92
CA PHE A 195 22.64 1.09 1.05
C PHE A 195 23.19 1.77 2.30
N SER A 196 23.28 1.06 3.42
CA SER A 196 23.95 1.53 4.65
C SER A 196 25.42 1.82 4.41
N LEU A 197 26.13 0.96 3.67
CA LEU A 197 27.52 1.17 3.28
C LEU A 197 27.65 2.43 2.40
N TYR A 198 26.78 2.61 1.43
CA TYR A 198 26.72 3.83 0.62
C TYR A 198 26.55 5.07 1.51
N CYS A 199 25.61 5.04 2.47
CA CYS A 199 25.41 6.13 3.41
C CYS A 199 26.67 6.41 4.27
N ALA A 200 27.37 5.37 4.71
CA ALA A 200 28.62 5.53 5.47
C ALA A 200 29.72 6.23 4.66
N ILE A 201 29.85 5.85 3.37
CA ILE A 201 30.89 6.41 2.49
C ILE A 201 30.60 7.87 2.11
N TYR A 202 29.35 8.18 1.71
CA TYR A 202 29.02 9.48 1.15
C TYR A 202 28.55 10.51 2.18
N PHE A 203 27.93 10.05 3.28
CA PHE A 203 27.37 10.93 4.31
C PHE A 203 28.03 10.76 5.69
N GLY A 204 29.04 9.86 5.80
CA GLY A 204 29.76 9.61 7.07
C GLY A 204 28.91 8.91 8.14
N ASN A 205 27.67 8.53 7.84
CA ASN A 205 26.74 7.88 8.79
C ASN A 205 26.04 6.70 8.13
N PRO A 206 26.31 5.45 8.56
CA PRO A 206 25.69 4.25 7.98
C PRO A 206 24.17 4.19 8.19
N LEU A 207 23.61 4.98 9.13
CA LEU A 207 22.19 5.03 9.45
C LEU A 207 21.50 6.31 8.94
N ALA A 208 22.16 7.09 8.09
CA ALA A 208 21.63 8.35 7.57
C ALA A 208 20.25 8.19 6.91
N PHE A 209 19.99 7.05 6.24
CA PHE A 209 18.69 6.75 5.66
C PHE A 209 17.57 6.58 6.71
N ILE A 210 17.89 6.12 7.94
CA ILE A 210 16.94 6.06 9.06
C ILE A 210 16.67 7.46 9.61
N GLU A 211 17.70 8.29 9.71
CA GLU A 211 17.54 9.68 10.14
C GLU A 211 16.70 10.47 9.13
N ALA A 212 16.90 10.25 7.84
CA ALA A 212 16.07 10.85 6.78
C ALA A 212 14.59 10.46 6.89
N GLN A 213 14.25 9.29 7.42
CA GLN A 213 12.85 8.89 7.66
C GLN A 213 12.16 9.77 8.71
N ARG A 214 12.89 10.44 9.60
CA ARG A 214 12.30 11.34 10.64
C ARG A 214 11.58 12.53 10.03
N GLY A 215 12.01 13.00 8.86
CA GLY A 215 11.31 14.05 8.13
C GLY A 215 9.90 13.64 7.64
N TRP A 216 9.65 12.35 7.55
CA TRP A 216 8.37 11.77 7.14
C TRP A 216 7.56 11.22 8.32
N ARG A 217 8.26 10.71 9.33
CA ARG A 217 7.69 10.07 10.53
C ARG A 217 8.47 10.52 11.76
N PRO A 218 8.06 11.61 12.41
CA PRO A 218 8.83 12.24 13.49
C PRO A 218 8.94 11.37 14.74
N THR A 219 8.04 10.40 14.92
CA THR A 219 8.00 9.49 16.06
C THR A 219 8.28 8.05 15.63
N LEU A 220 9.09 7.34 16.41
CA LEU A 220 9.25 5.89 16.30
C LEU A 220 8.34 5.20 17.32
N GLY A 221 7.88 3.99 16.99
CA GLY A 221 6.98 3.22 17.85
C GLY A 221 5.51 3.35 17.43
N PHE A 222 4.63 2.76 18.24
CA PHE A 222 3.20 2.78 17.95
C PHE A 222 2.60 4.16 18.20
N ASP A 223 2.10 4.78 17.13
CA ASP A 223 1.46 6.11 17.19
C ASP A 223 -0.02 5.98 17.59
N TRP A 224 -0.27 5.75 18.87
CA TRP A 224 -1.63 5.59 19.36
C TRP A 224 -2.49 6.86 19.15
N GLN A 225 -1.90 8.06 19.18
CA GLN A 225 -2.61 9.31 18.93
C GLN A 225 -3.05 9.43 17.47
N GLY A 226 -2.16 9.09 16.52
CA GLY A 226 -2.50 9.02 15.10
C GLY A 226 -3.62 8.02 14.82
N TRP A 227 -3.59 6.85 15.48
CA TRP A 227 -4.67 5.85 15.38
C TRP A 227 -5.98 6.36 15.95
N LEU A 228 -5.97 7.01 17.13
CA LEU A 228 -7.15 7.62 17.72
C LEU A 228 -7.71 8.73 16.82
N ASN A 229 -6.84 9.60 16.31
CA ASN A 229 -7.24 10.67 15.39
C ASN A 229 -7.89 10.11 14.13
N MET A 230 -7.28 9.11 13.51
CA MET A 230 -7.81 8.43 12.33
C MET A 230 -9.20 7.84 12.60
N PHE A 231 -9.37 7.14 13.72
CA PHE A 231 -10.64 6.55 14.12
C PHE A 231 -11.72 7.61 14.40
N MET A 232 -11.36 8.67 15.11
CA MET A 232 -12.29 9.77 15.42
C MET A 232 -12.67 10.56 14.16
N GLN A 233 -11.73 10.77 13.22
CA GLN A 233 -12.04 11.41 11.95
C GLN A 233 -13.04 10.59 11.10
N ILE A 234 -13.00 9.26 11.20
CA ILE A 234 -13.99 8.40 10.54
C ILE A 234 -15.37 8.54 11.21
N LEU A 235 -15.42 8.55 12.54
CA LEU A 235 -16.68 8.56 13.28
C LEU A 235 -17.40 9.91 13.24
N VAL A 236 -16.66 10.99 13.49
CA VAL A 236 -17.25 12.33 13.70
C VAL A 236 -16.93 13.32 12.59
N GLY A 237 -16.06 12.95 11.66
CA GLY A 237 -15.62 13.79 10.54
C GLY A 237 -14.35 14.60 10.85
N THR A 238 -13.58 14.83 9.79
CA THR A 238 -12.27 15.51 9.89
C THR A 238 -12.42 16.94 10.44
N LYS A 239 -13.39 17.71 9.94
CA LYS A 239 -13.63 19.09 10.40
C LYS A 239 -14.00 19.14 11.88
N ASN A 240 -14.92 18.28 12.31
CA ASN A 240 -15.36 18.24 13.70
C ASN A 240 -14.24 17.83 14.66
N TRP A 241 -13.35 16.92 14.23
CA TRP A 241 -12.26 16.44 15.06
C TRP A 241 -11.05 17.39 15.09
N GLN A 242 -10.65 17.97 13.95
CA GLN A 242 -9.48 18.87 13.87
C GLN A 242 -9.68 20.19 14.62
N TYR A 243 -10.89 20.74 14.61
CA TYR A 243 -11.17 22.02 15.29
C TYR A 243 -11.64 21.84 16.74
N GLY A 244 -11.79 20.57 17.18
CA GLY A 244 -12.19 20.19 18.55
C GLY A 244 -13.58 20.64 18.92
N TRP A 245 -14.42 19.72 19.36
CA TRP A 245 -15.75 20.01 19.87
C TRP A 245 -15.74 21.05 20.99
N VAL A 246 -14.60 21.19 21.67
CA VAL A 246 -14.39 22.01 22.87
C VAL A 246 -13.80 23.39 22.53
N GLN A 247 -13.24 23.59 21.34
CA GLN A 247 -12.49 24.81 21.00
C GLN A 247 -13.27 25.79 20.09
N ASN A 248 -14.48 25.42 19.69
CA ASN A 248 -15.31 26.36 18.94
C ASN A 248 -15.87 27.41 19.91
N PRO A 249 -15.61 28.72 19.77
CA PRO A 249 -16.12 29.77 20.66
C PRO A 249 -17.63 29.75 20.78
N SER A 250 -18.35 29.20 19.79
CA SER A 250 -19.80 29.03 19.77
C SER A 250 -20.31 27.73 20.38
N GLY A 251 -19.40 26.81 20.80
CA GLY A 251 -19.79 25.54 21.44
C GLY A 251 -20.53 24.55 20.54
N GLY A 252 -20.56 24.76 19.22
CA GLY A 252 -21.34 23.97 18.26
C GLY A 252 -20.49 22.98 17.47
N ILE A 253 -21.15 21.94 16.94
CA ILE A 253 -20.57 21.01 15.96
C ILE A 253 -20.38 21.77 14.65
N GLN A 254 -19.16 21.76 14.08
CA GLN A 254 -18.86 22.51 12.86
C GLN A 254 -19.54 21.93 11.61
N ASP A 255 -19.65 20.61 11.55
CA ASP A 255 -20.30 19.90 10.44
C ASP A 255 -21.31 18.88 10.97
N PRO A 256 -22.52 19.33 11.38
CA PRO A 256 -23.57 18.45 11.89
C PRO A 256 -24.08 17.49 10.79
N TRP A 257 -24.01 17.91 9.52
CA TRP A 257 -24.44 17.10 8.38
C TRP A 257 -23.62 15.83 8.22
N TYR A 258 -22.33 15.89 8.53
CA TYR A 258 -21.46 14.72 8.48
C TYR A 258 -21.94 13.60 9.41
N ILE A 259 -22.28 13.94 10.67
CA ILE A 259 -22.71 12.93 11.66
C ILE A 259 -24.04 12.32 11.25
N LEU A 260 -24.98 13.15 10.78
CA LEU A 260 -26.25 12.66 10.26
C LEU A 260 -26.05 11.73 9.07
N LEU A 261 -25.20 12.13 8.13
CA LEU A 261 -24.87 11.38 6.93
C LEU A 261 -24.21 10.04 7.27
N PHE A 262 -23.21 10.06 8.14
CA PHE A 262 -22.54 8.84 8.60
C PHE A 262 -23.55 7.90 9.28
N GLY A 263 -24.45 8.41 10.10
CA GLY A 263 -25.55 7.66 10.71
C GLY A 263 -26.47 7.01 9.66
N VAL A 264 -26.86 7.78 8.62
CA VAL A 264 -27.68 7.27 7.51
C VAL A 264 -26.97 6.16 6.74
N ILE A 265 -25.67 6.31 6.48
CA ILE A 265 -24.86 5.32 5.77
C ILE A 265 -24.74 4.03 6.56
N VAL A 266 -24.38 4.12 7.84
CA VAL A 266 -24.23 2.96 8.72
C VAL A 266 -25.57 2.24 8.86
N THR A 267 -26.67 2.99 9.08
CA THR A 267 -28.02 2.42 9.19
C THR A 267 -28.46 1.75 7.89
N SER A 268 -28.23 2.40 6.75
CA SER A 268 -28.57 1.83 5.44
C SER A 268 -27.76 0.56 5.14
N GLY A 269 -26.44 0.56 5.43
CA GLY A 269 -25.59 -0.60 5.31
C GLY A 269 -26.05 -1.76 6.20
N TYR A 270 -26.39 -1.47 7.45
CA TYR A 270 -26.92 -2.45 8.40
C TYR A 270 -28.26 -3.02 7.94
N LEU A 271 -29.18 -2.16 7.48
CA LEU A 271 -30.48 -2.61 6.95
C LEU A 271 -30.31 -3.46 5.69
N LEU A 272 -29.46 -3.08 4.76
CA LEU A 272 -29.16 -3.88 3.58
C LEU A 272 -28.56 -5.25 3.96
N TRP A 273 -27.68 -5.28 4.94
CA TRP A 273 -27.12 -6.54 5.44
C TRP A 273 -28.18 -7.42 6.11
N ARG A 274 -28.99 -6.85 7.02
CA ARG A 274 -30.01 -7.58 7.77
C ARG A 274 -31.17 -8.05 6.90
N LEU A 275 -31.63 -7.20 5.99
CA LEU A 275 -32.74 -7.50 5.06
C LEU A 275 -32.29 -8.21 3.79
N GLY A 276 -30.99 -8.42 3.62
CA GLY A 276 -30.41 -9.06 2.44
C GLY A 276 -30.92 -10.48 2.19
N GLN A 277 -31.47 -11.14 3.21
CA GLN A 277 -32.12 -12.44 3.09
C GLN A 277 -33.48 -12.37 2.34
N HIS A 278 -34.13 -11.20 2.36
CA HIS A 278 -35.44 -10.96 1.74
C HIS A 278 -35.34 -10.35 0.34
N PHE A 279 -34.14 -9.88 -0.05
CA PHE A 279 -33.91 -9.30 -1.36
C PHE A 279 -33.24 -10.32 -2.30
N SER A 280 -33.58 -10.26 -3.59
CA SER A 280 -32.78 -10.98 -4.57
C SER A 280 -31.32 -10.47 -4.49
N SER A 281 -30.36 -11.37 -4.76
CA SER A 281 -28.93 -11.01 -4.72
C SER A 281 -28.60 -9.80 -5.60
N VAL A 282 -29.31 -9.63 -6.72
CA VAL A 282 -29.17 -8.49 -7.64
C VAL A 282 -29.60 -7.17 -6.99
N LYS A 283 -30.76 -7.13 -6.31
CA LYS A 283 -31.24 -5.91 -5.63
C LYS A 283 -30.32 -5.50 -4.48
N LEU A 284 -29.78 -6.48 -3.75
CA LEU A 284 -28.81 -6.24 -2.70
C LEU A 284 -27.52 -5.61 -3.25
N VAL A 285 -27.02 -6.12 -4.39
CA VAL A 285 -25.84 -5.58 -5.09
C VAL A 285 -26.08 -4.13 -5.49
N TYR A 286 -27.20 -3.82 -6.14
CA TYR A 286 -27.53 -2.43 -6.50
C TYR A 286 -27.68 -1.52 -5.29
N GLY A 287 -28.26 -1.99 -4.19
CA GLY A 287 -28.37 -1.22 -2.95
C GLY A 287 -27.00 -0.87 -2.36
N PHE A 288 -26.07 -1.82 -2.35
CA PHE A 288 -24.70 -1.55 -1.89
C PHE A 288 -23.95 -0.61 -2.82
N TYR A 289 -24.08 -0.73 -4.13
CA TYR A 289 -23.46 0.22 -5.07
C TYR A 289 -24.04 1.62 -4.92
N ALA A 290 -25.36 1.76 -4.77
CA ALA A 290 -25.97 3.05 -4.51
C ALA A 290 -25.43 3.68 -3.21
N LEU A 291 -25.28 2.89 -2.15
CA LEU A 291 -24.70 3.35 -0.89
C LEU A 291 -23.24 3.80 -1.05
N VAL A 292 -22.44 3.04 -1.79
CA VAL A 292 -21.03 3.39 -2.06
C VAL A 292 -20.92 4.65 -2.91
N LEU A 293 -21.75 4.78 -3.96
CA LEU A 293 -21.78 6.00 -4.79
C LEU A 293 -22.18 7.22 -3.96
N PHE A 294 -23.16 7.06 -3.08
CA PHE A 294 -23.58 8.12 -2.17
C PHE A 294 -22.43 8.51 -1.21
N LEU A 295 -21.73 7.52 -0.64
CA LEU A 295 -20.51 7.73 0.14
C LEU A 295 -19.45 8.53 -0.63
N LEU A 296 -19.21 8.15 -1.88
CA LEU A 296 -18.19 8.78 -2.70
C LEU A 296 -18.47 10.26 -2.99
N ILE A 297 -19.74 10.62 -3.15
CA ILE A 297 -20.16 12.01 -3.40
C ILE A 297 -19.94 12.88 -2.15
N LEU A 298 -20.14 12.30 -0.98
CA LEU A 298 -20.32 13.05 0.28
C LEU A 298 -19.09 13.05 1.19
N VAL A 299 -18.15 12.13 0.96
CA VAL A 299 -17.04 11.91 1.89
C VAL A 299 -15.71 12.42 1.32
N SER A 300 -14.92 13.08 2.17
CA SER A 300 -13.60 13.60 1.84
C SER A 300 -12.59 12.48 1.52
N GLU A 301 -11.58 12.78 0.71
CA GLU A 301 -10.49 11.86 0.41
C GLU A 301 -9.76 11.39 1.66
N GLN A 302 -9.55 12.28 2.63
CA GLN A 302 -8.95 11.94 3.92
C GLN A 302 -9.73 10.85 4.67
N TRP A 303 -11.06 10.91 4.64
CA TRP A 303 -11.89 9.88 5.26
C TRP A 303 -11.70 8.51 4.58
N ILE A 304 -11.66 8.51 3.24
CA ILE A 304 -11.45 7.29 2.47
C ILE A 304 -10.08 6.69 2.80
N ASN A 305 -9.03 7.51 2.85
CA ASN A 305 -7.69 7.07 3.20
C ASN A 305 -7.65 6.47 4.62
N ASN A 306 -8.29 7.12 5.58
CA ASN A 306 -8.40 6.62 6.95
C ASN A 306 -9.14 5.28 7.01
N LEU A 307 -10.24 5.14 6.28
CA LEU A 307 -10.98 3.88 6.19
C LEU A 307 -10.15 2.77 5.56
N LEU A 308 -9.46 3.05 4.45
CA LEU A 308 -8.58 2.10 3.78
C LEU A 308 -7.43 1.65 4.68
N ASN A 309 -6.85 2.56 5.47
CA ASN A 309 -5.83 2.24 6.46
C ASN A 309 -6.35 1.22 7.48
N LEU A 310 -7.55 1.46 8.06
CA LEU A 310 -8.17 0.53 9.00
C LEU A 310 -8.50 -0.82 8.34
N VAL A 311 -9.14 -0.79 7.17
CA VAL A 311 -9.55 -2.00 6.47
C VAL A 311 -8.34 -2.86 6.11
N MET A 312 -7.26 -2.27 5.64
CA MET A 312 -6.09 -3.05 5.23
C MET A 312 -5.32 -3.62 6.42
N ILE A 313 -5.10 -2.84 7.47
CA ILE A 313 -4.37 -3.31 8.65
C ILE A 313 -5.23 -4.26 9.48
N LEU A 314 -6.43 -3.84 9.87
CA LEU A 314 -7.28 -4.65 10.76
C LEU A 314 -8.01 -5.77 10.00
N GLY A 315 -8.61 -5.44 8.85
CA GLY A 315 -9.33 -6.41 8.03
C GLY A 315 -8.40 -7.42 7.37
N GLY A 316 -7.30 -6.94 6.77
CA GLY A 316 -6.27 -7.81 6.20
C GLY A 316 -5.58 -8.68 7.26
N GLY A 317 -5.25 -8.09 8.42
CA GLY A 317 -4.71 -8.80 9.58
C GLY A 317 -5.68 -9.86 10.13
N TYR A 318 -6.97 -9.55 10.23
CA TYR A 318 -8.01 -10.51 10.61
C TYR A 318 -8.13 -11.65 9.58
N ALA A 319 -8.16 -11.36 8.29
CA ALA A 319 -8.21 -12.35 7.23
C ALA A 319 -7.01 -13.29 7.31
N LEU A 320 -5.80 -12.73 7.49
CA LEU A 320 -4.58 -13.49 7.66
C LEU A 320 -4.63 -14.40 8.91
N TRP A 321 -5.09 -13.87 10.04
CA TRP A 321 -5.27 -14.66 11.27
C TRP A 321 -6.32 -15.76 11.09
N ARG A 322 -7.42 -15.48 10.40
CA ARG A 322 -8.49 -16.45 10.13
C ARG A 322 -8.02 -17.61 9.27
N LEU A 323 -7.09 -17.34 8.36
CA LEU A 323 -6.54 -18.33 7.43
C LEU A 323 -5.15 -18.87 7.84
N ARG A 324 -4.65 -18.55 9.03
CA ARG A 324 -3.29 -18.86 9.48
C ARG A 324 -2.91 -20.35 9.48
N THR A 325 -3.89 -21.23 9.55
CA THR A 325 -3.69 -22.69 9.50
C THR A 325 -3.76 -23.26 8.09
N GLN A 326 -4.12 -22.44 7.12
CA GLN A 326 -4.35 -22.86 5.75
C GLN A 326 -3.31 -22.25 4.78
N LEU A 327 -2.79 -21.09 5.13
CA LEU A 327 -1.71 -20.45 4.39
C LEU A 327 -0.35 -21.00 4.84
N SER A 328 0.65 -20.93 3.95
CA SER A 328 2.01 -21.36 4.28
C SER A 328 2.56 -20.55 5.47
N ALA A 329 3.43 -21.20 6.27
CA ALA A 329 3.95 -20.56 7.48
C ALA A 329 4.68 -19.26 7.17
N VAL A 330 5.50 -19.23 6.10
CA VAL A 330 6.23 -18.02 5.72
C VAL A 330 5.29 -16.89 5.31
N THR A 331 4.21 -17.19 4.61
CA THR A 331 3.17 -16.22 4.23
C THR A 331 2.55 -15.58 5.47
N VAL A 332 2.13 -16.39 6.45
CA VAL A 332 1.50 -15.91 7.68
C VAL A 332 2.48 -15.10 8.53
N ILE A 333 3.70 -15.60 8.71
CA ILE A 333 4.72 -14.95 9.55
C ILE A 333 5.14 -13.61 8.92
N TYR A 334 5.40 -13.59 7.61
CA TYR A 334 5.74 -12.34 6.93
C TYR A 334 4.59 -11.30 6.98
N GLY A 335 3.34 -11.74 6.85
CA GLY A 335 2.20 -10.84 6.99
C GLY A 335 2.15 -10.15 8.35
N PHE A 336 2.34 -10.90 9.44
CA PHE A 336 2.38 -10.31 10.79
C PHE A 336 3.65 -9.51 11.07
N CYS A 337 4.82 -9.94 10.60
CA CYS A 337 6.05 -9.16 10.70
C CYS A 337 5.93 -7.82 9.95
N GLY A 338 5.32 -7.83 8.76
CA GLY A 338 5.06 -6.62 7.99
C GLY A 338 4.12 -5.65 8.70
N ILE A 339 2.97 -6.14 9.21
CA ILE A 339 2.05 -5.32 10.02
C ILE A 339 2.79 -4.78 11.25
N GLY A 340 3.51 -5.63 11.98
CA GLY A 340 4.26 -5.22 13.17
C GLY A 340 5.28 -4.11 12.86
N LEU A 341 6.00 -4.23 11.75
CA LEU A 341 6.95 -3.21 11.32
C LEU A 341 6.25 -1.88 10.96
N LEU A 342 5.11 -1.93 10.26
CA LEU A 342 4.34 -0.73 9.94
C LEU A 342 3.82 -0.04 11.20
N LEU A 343 3.30 -0.80 12.16
CA LEU A 343 2.83 -0.24 13.43
C LEU A 343 3.98 0.34 14.27
N ALA A 344 5.16 -0.28 14.22
CA ALA A 344 6.35 0.18 14.95
C ALA A 344 7.06 1.36 14.27
N SER A 345 6.78 1.65 13.00
CA SER A 345 7.47 2.71 12.26
C SER A 345 6.97 4.13 12.57
N GLY A 346 5.92 4.28 13.38
CA GLY A 346 5.30 5.57 13.69
C GLY A 346 4.44 6.14 12.58
N GLY A 347 3.42 6.93 12.97
CA GLY A 347 2.51 7.60 12.05
C GLY A 347 1.49 6.69 11.36
N THR A 348 0.43 7.32 10.86
CA THR A 348 -0.68 6.64 10.17
C THR A 348 -0.77 7.01 8.67
N ILE A 349 0.15 7.85 8.20
CA ILE A 349 0.18 8.30 6.80
C ILE A 349 0.51 7.13 5.88
N SER A 350 -0.25 6.98 4.81
CA SER A 350 -0.02 5.98 3.74
C SER A 350 -0.01 4.52 4.22
N LEU A 351 -0.65 4.18 5.35
CA LEU A 351 -0.62 2.81 5.88
C LEU A 351 -1.25 1.80 4.91
N SER A 352 -2.37 2.13 4.25
CA SER A 352 -3.03 1.23 3.29
C SER A 352 -2.13 0.93 2.09
N ARG A 353 -1.41 1.95 1.59
CA ARG A 353 -0.44 1.81 0.51
C ARG A 353 0.73 0.91 0.90
N LEU A 354 1.31 1.18 2.08
CA LEU A 354 2.43 0.37 2.58
C LEU A 354 2.01 -1.06 2.90
N ALA A 355 0.81 -1.24 3.48
CA ALA A 355 0.26 -2.55 3.80
C ALA A 355 -0.15 -3.34 2.54
N TYR A 356 -0.55 -2.67 1.46
CA TYR A 356 -0.78 -3.30 0.16
C TYR A 356 0.46 -4.04 -0.36
N GLY A 357 1.67 -3.50 -0.10
CA GLY A 357 2.94 -4.17 -0.40
C GLY A 357 3.20 -5.43 0.45
N ILE A 358 2.46 -5.65 1.54
CA ILE A 358 2.50 -6.89 2.34
C ILE A 358 1.61 -7.94 1.65
N VAL A 359 2.15 -8.59 0.63
CA VAL A 359 1.44 -9.57 -0.23
C VAL A 359 0.53 -10.56 0.52
N PRO A 360 0.90 -11.13 1.69
CA PRO A 360 0.04 -12.03 2.45
C PRO A 360 -1.33 -11.47 2.81
N LEU A 361 -1.47 -10.16 2.99
CA LEU A 361 -2.77 -9.54 3.28
C LEU A 361 -3.71 -9.66 2.08
N ASN A 362 -3.19 -9.38 0.88
CA ASN A 362 -3.94 -9.52 -0.36
C ASN A 362 -4.28 -11.00 -0.64
N ILE A 363 -3.34 -11.92 -0.39
CA ILE A 363 -3.57 -13.36 -0.50
C ILE A 363 -4.71 -13.79 0.44
N ALA A 364 -4.64 -13.40 1.71
CA ALA A 364 -5.64 -13.77 2.71
C ALA A 364 -7.04 -13.23 2.33
N ILE A 365 -7.12 -11.97 1.93
CA ILE A 365 -8.38 -11.37 1.46
C ILE A 365 -8.91 -12.14 0.25
N GLY A 366 -8.10 -12.36 -0.78
CA GLY A 366 -8.50 -13.06 -2.01
C GLY A 366 -8.97 -14.49 -1.75
N VAL A 367 -8.24 -15.26 -0.94
CA VAL A 367 -8.63 -16.62 -0.55
C VAL A 367 -9.92 -16.61 0.28
N LEU A 368 -10.13 -15.63 1.15
CA LEU A 368 -11.38 -15.48 1.90
C LEU A 368 -12.57 -15.19 0.95
N LEU A 369 -12.39 -14.26 0.02
CA LEU A 369 -13.43 -13.88 -0.95
C LEU A 369 -13.77 -15.01 -1.92
N SER A 370 -12.81 -15.86 -2.29
CA SER A 370 -13.03 -17.03 -3.14
C SER A 370 -14.05 -18.00 -2.56
N ARG A 371 -14.22 -18.03 -1.23
CA ARG A 371 -15.18 -18.86 -0.50
C ARG A 371 -16.55 -18.23 -0.37
N HIS A 372 -16.62 -16.91 -0.53
CA HIS A 372 -17.84 -16.12 -0.41
C HIS A 372 -18.05 -15.25 -1.66
N PRO A 373 -18.22 -15.82 -2.85
CA PRO A 373 -18.18 -15.10 -4.12
C PRO A 373 -19.20 -13.96 -4.22
N ARG A 374 -20.40 -14.13 -3.63
CA ARG A 374 -21.43 -13.06 -3.62
C ARG A 374 -20.93 -11.81 -2.90
N GLN A 375 -20.34 -11.96 -1.72
CA GLN A 375 -19.73 -10.85 -0.96
C GLN A 375 -18.46 -10.34 -1.66
N GLY A 376 -17.71 -11.27 -2.26
CA GLY A 376 -16.51 -10.97 -3.02
C GLY A 376 -16.75 -9.98 -4.17
N TYR A 377 -17.77 -10.22 -5.00
CA TYR A 377 -18.14 -9.30 -6.09
C TYR A 377 -18.56 -7.92 -5.59
N LEU A 378 -19.28 -7.86 -4.44
CA LEU A 378 -19.61 -6.57 -3.82
C LEU A 378 -18.36 -5.81 -3.38
N ILE A 379 -17.45 -6.49 -2.71
CA ILE A 379 -16.20 -5.89 -2.22
C ILE A 379 -15.31 -5.44 -3.39
N LEU A 380 -15.17 -6.26 -4.43
CA LEU A 380 -14.42 -5.88 -5.63
C LEU A 380 -15.03 -4.67 -6.34
N GLY A 381 -16.35 -4.60 -6.43
CA GLY A 381 -17.02 -3.43 -7.00
C GLY A 381 -16.74 -2.14 -6.20
N ILE A 382 -16.77 -2.23 -4.86
CA ILE A 382 -16.37 -1.12 -3.98
C ILE A 382 -14.90 -0.74 -4.23
N PHE A 383 -14.00 -1.72 -4.29
CA PHE A 383 -12.59 -1.48 -4.55
C PHE A 383 -12.35 -0.76 -5.88
N VAL A 384 -12.98 -1.22 -6.98
CA VAL A 384 -12.86 -0.57 -8.30
C VAL A 384 -13.36 0.86 -8.28
N THR A 385 -14.47 1.13 -7.58
CA THR A 385 -15.01 2.49 -7.48
C THR A 385 -14.08 3.41 -6.70
N LEU A 386 -13.52 2.93 -5.58
CA LEU A 386 -12.53 3.68 -4.80
C LEU A 386 -11.22 3.85 -5.56
N LEU A 387 -10.76 2.82 -6.28
CA LEU A 387 -9.59 2.89 -7.16
C LEU A 387 -9.75 3.98 -8.21
N ALA A 388 -10.92 4.05 -8.86
CA ALA A 388 -11.21 5.09 -9.84
C ALA A 388 -11.17 6.50 -9.21
N LYS A 389 -11.74 6.67 -8.01
CA LYS A 389 -11.70 7.95 -7.29
C LYS A 389 -10.27 8.36 -6.94
N ILE A 390 -9.47 7.45 -6.37
CA ILE A 390 -8.07 7.69 -6.02
C ILE A 390 -7.26 8.04 -7.28
N ALA A 391 -7.48 7.32 -8.39
CA ALA A 391 -6.81 7.61 -9.65
C ALA A 391 -7.14 8.99 -10.22
N VAL A 392 -8.39 9.45 -10.07
CA VAL A 392 -8.79 10.82 -10.46
C VAL A 392 -8.14 11.82 -9.52
N GLY A 393 -8.20 11.64 -8.20
CA GLY A 393 -7.57 12.52 -7.22
C GLY A 393 -6.07 12.66 -7.47
N PHE A 394 -5.35 11.56 -7.72
CA PHE A 394 -3.93 11.61 -8.06
C PHE A 394 -3.67 12.40 -9.34
N ALA A 395 -4.49 12.21 -10.39
CA ALA A 395 -4.36 12.94 -11.64
C ALA A 395 -4.64 14.45 -11.51
N GLN A 396 -5.31 14.85 -10.42
CA GLN A 396 -5.57 16.25 -10.06
C GLN A 396 -4.58 16.77 -9.01
N GLU A 397 -3.50 16.04 -8.74
CA GLU A 397 -2.48 16.37 -7.72
C GLU A 397 -3.03 16.48 -6.30
N HIS A 398 -4.21 15.90 -6.03
CA HIS A 398 -4.68 15.74 -4.67
C HIS A 398 -3.90 14.64 -3.94
N TRP A 399 -3.64 14.85 -2.65
CA TRP A 399 -3.01 13.81 -1.83
C TRP A 399 -3.96 12.64 -1.60
N VAL A 400 -3.61 11.47 -2.11
CA VAL A 400 -4.48 10.26 -2.10
C VAL A 400 -3.87 9.04 -1.39
N GLY A 401 -2.72 9.18 -0.70
CA GLY A 401 -2.06 8.03 -0.10
C GLY A 401 -1.34 8.28 1.22
#